data_b89990f8b06e45a69e1304ecdc41245f
#
_entry.id   b89990f8b06e45a69e1304ecdc41245f
#
_cell.length_a   1.000
_cell.length_b   1.000
_cell.length_c   1.000
_cell.angle_alpha   90.00
_cell.angle_beta   90.00
_cell.angle_gamma   90.00
#
_symmetry.space_group_name_H-M   'P 1'
#
loop_
_entity.id
_entity.type
_entity.pdbx_description
1 polymer ?
#
loop_
_entity_poly.entity_id
_entity_poly.type
_entity_poly.pdbx_seq_one_letter_code
_entity_poly.pdbx_strand_id
1 'polypeptide(L)'
;MKIEKMTMPIYMDYSSTTPVDPRVAEKMIPFITEDFGNPASRSHPYGWTAEKAVENARKEVAKLVNADPREIIWTSGATESNNLAIKGASNFYSSKGKHIITMATEHKAVIDAVREMERLGYETTFLFPEPNGLIDIEKFKAALRPD
;
A
#
# COMPACT_ATOMS: atom_id res chain seq x y z
N MET A 1 22.14 -21.88 38.41
CA MET A 1 20.79 -21.38 38.14
C MET A 1 20.47 -21.73 36.69
N LYS A 2 19.65 -22.76 36.38
CA LYS A 2 19.24 -23.08 35.02
C LYS A 2 18.24 -22.01 34.60
N ILE A 3 18.58 -21.21 33.61
CA ILE A 3 17.63 -20.33 32.95
C ILE A 3 16.65 -21.24 32.21
N GLU A 4 15.44 -21.38 32.72
CA GLU A 4 14.36 -22.04 31.97
C GLU A 4 14.19 -21.28 30.65
N LYS A 5 14.28 -22.01 29.55
CA LYS A 5 14.04 -21.48 28.22
C LYS A 5 12.56 -21.06 28.16
N MET A 6 12.30 -19.76 28.33
CA MET A 6 10.96 -19.23 28.12
C MET A 6 10.55 -19.60 26.69
N THR A 7 9.55 -20.48 26.57
CA THR A 7 8.91 -20.75 25.29
C THR A 7 8.14 -19.49 24.89
N MET A 8 8.64 -18.80 23.89
CA MET A 8 7.90 -17.66 23.33
C MET A 8 6.54 -18.12 22.80
N PRO A 9 5.47 -17.37 23.01
CA PRO A 9 4.17 -17.69 22.43
C PRO A 9 4.27 -17.77 20.90
N ILE A 10 3.44 -18.61 20.29
CA ILE A 10 3.35 -18.68 18.82
C ILE A 10 2.72 -17.37 18.32
N TYR A 11 3.45 -16.66 17.48
CA TYR A 11 2.93 -15.45 16.84
C TYR A 11 2.06 -15.83 15.64
N MET A 12 0.81 -15.38 15.61
CA MET A 12 -0.18 -15.75 14.60
C MET A 12 -0.76 -14.53 13.85
N ASP A 13 -0.23 -13.33 14.05
CA ASP A 13 -0.72 -12.10 13.43
C ASP A 13 0.20 -11.63 12.28
N TYR A 14 0.52 -12.56 11.38
CA TYR A 14 1.40 -12.29 10.22
C TYR A 14 0.77 -11.35 9.18
N SER A 15 -0.52 -11.08 9.25
CA SER A 15 -1.17 -10.05 8.42
C SER A 15 -0.85 -8.63 8.91
N SER A 16 -0.51 -8.47 10.18
CA SER A 16 -0.11 -7.19 10.77
C SER A 16 1.36 -6.89 10.50
N THR A 17 2.26 -7.83 10.84
CA THR A 17 3.71 -7.68 10.62
C THR A 17 4.39 -9.05 10.56
N THR A 18 5.52 -9.12 9.89
CA THR A 18 6.34 -10.32 9.79
C THR A 18 7.81 -10.01 10.01
N PRO A 19 8.64 -11.00 10.39
CA PRO A 19 10.08 -10.81 10.36
C PRO A 19 10.56 -10.44 8.96
N VAL A 20 11.55 -9.55 8.88
CA VAL A 20 12.21 -9.25 7.60
C VAL A 20 13.01 -10.48 7.15
N ASP A 21 12.87 -10.87 5.89
CA ASP A 21 13.71 -11.93 5.32
C ASP A 21 15.19 -11.54 5.48
N PRO A 22 16.06 -12.43 5.99
CA PRO A 22 17.48 -12.12 6.20
C PRO A 22 18.19 -11.59 4.96
N ARG A 23 17.85 -12.09 3.78
CA ARG A 23 18.41 -11.60 2.50
C ARG A 23 18.01 -10.18 2.20
N VAL A 24 16.80 -9.77 2.60
CA VAL A 24 16.31 -8.40 2.47
C VAL A 24 17.01 -7.51 3.50
N ALA A 25 17.09 -7.93 4.75
CA ALA A 25 17.79 -7.21 5.80
C ALA A 25 19.25 -6.92 5.42
N GLU A 26 19.97 -7.92 4.89
CA GLU A 26 21.34 -7.77 4.39
C GLU A 26 21.48 -6.68 3.32
N LYS A 27 20.48 -6.55 2.42
CA LYS A 27 20.46 -5.50 1.39
C LYS A 27 20.08 -4.12 1.92
N MET A 28 19.36 -4.06 3.04
CA MET A 28 18.94 -2.79 3.65
C MET A 28 20.03 -2.16 4.53
N ILE A 29 20.82 -2.97 5.23
CA ILE A 29 21.83 -2.51 6.19
C ILE A 29 22.77 -1.45 5.62
N PRO A 30 23.38 -1.60 4.42
CA PRO A 30 24.26 -0.57 3.86
C PRO A 30 23.62 0.81 3.74
N PHE A 31 22.32 0.88 3.40
CA PHE A 31 21.60 2.15 3.28
C PHE A 31 21.24 2.79 4.63
N ILE A 32 21.37 2.05 5.71
CA ILE A 32 21.18 2.56 7.08
C ILE A 32 22.52 3.05 7.67
N THR A 33 23.64 2.44 7.28
CA THR A 33 24.93 2.62 7.94
C THR A 33 25.98 3.35 7.09
N GLU A 34 25.98 3.18 5.77
CA GLU A 34 27.04 3.66 4.87
C GLU A 34 26.48 4.55 3.76
N ASP A 35 25.52 4.08 2.98
CA ASP A 35 24.93 4.74 1.81
C ASP A 35 23.64 5.50 2.18
N PHE A 36 23.63 6.18 3.32
CA PHE A 36 22.47 6.88 3.93
C PHE A 36 22.08 8.19 3.23
N GLY A 37 22.56 8.45 2.03
CA GLY A 37 22.31 9.70 1.30
C GLY A 37 20.83 9.93 0.99
N ASN A 38 20.43 11.20 0.94
CA ASN A 38 19.10 11.58 0.51
C ASN A 38 19.00 11.49 -1.03
N PRO A 39 18.12 10.66 -1.60
CA PRO A 39 17.98 10.52 -3.05
C PRO A 39 17.49 11.80 -3.77
N ALA A 40 16.93 12.77 -3.03
CA ALA A 40 16.56 14.08 -3.59
C ALA A 40 17.74 15.05 -3.71
N SER A 41 18.90 14.74 -3.12
CA SER A 41 20.09 15.59 -3.16
C SER A 41 20.87 15.39 -4.45
N ARG A 42 20.81 16.36 -5.36
CA ARG A 42 21.41 16.28 -6.71
C ARG A 42 22.83 16.83 -6.80
N SER A 43 23.35 17.44 -5.74
CA SER A 43 24.60 18.21 -5.77
C SER A 43 25.85 17.44 -5.31
N HIS A 44 25.71 16.19 -4.85
CA HIS A 44 26.83 15.43 -4.30
C HIS A 44 26.65 13.91 -4.43
N PRO A 45 27.76 13.12 -4.38
CA PRO A 45 27.77 11.68 -4.65
C PRO A 45 26.86 10.86 -3.73
N TYR A 46 26.70 11.21 -2.46
CA TYR A 46 25.81 10.49 -1.54
C TYR A 46 24.36 10.48 -2.07
N GLY A 47 23.88 11.63 -2.58
CA GLY A 47 22.55 11.71 -3.18
C GLY A 47 22.45 10.87 -4.45
N TRP A 48 23.46 10.89 -5.32
CA TRP A 48 23.46 10.12 -6.57
C TRP A 48 23.44 8.61 -6.32
N THR A 49 24.20 8.14 -5.32
CA THR A 49 24.20 6.73 -4.90
C THR A 49 22.82 6.30 -4.43
N ALA A 50 22.20 7.10 -3.57
CA ALA A 50 20.85 6.83 -3.06
C ALA A 50 19.78 6.88 -4.17
N GLU A 51 19.82 7.90 -5.05
CA GLU A 51 18.91 8.01 -6.21
C GLU A 51 19.00 6.77 -7.11
N LYS A 52 20.22 6.34 -7.44
CA LYS A 52 20.44 5.14 -8.25
C LYS A 52 19.86 3.88 -7.60
N ALA A 53 20.02 3.74 -6.29
CA ALA A 53 19.46 2.61 -5.55
C ALA A 53 17.93 2.61 -5.57
N VAL A 54 17.29 3.75 -5.35
CA VAL A 54 15.83 3.92 -5.40
C VAL A 54 15.30 3.60 -6.81
N GLU A 55 15.95 4.11 -7.86
CA GLU A 55 15.52 3.85 -9.24
C GLU A 55 15.72 2.38 -9.66
N ASN A 56 16.76 1.72 -9.18
CA ASN A 56 16.92 0.28 -9.40
C ASN A 56 15.80 -0.51 -8.69
N ALA A 57 15.51 -0.21 -7.43
CA ALA A 57 14.42 -0.84 -6.69
C ALA A 57 13.06 -0.62 -7.38
N ARG A 58 12.82 0.59 -7.88
CA ARG A 58 11.61 0.93 -8.67
C ARG A 58 11.45 0.03 -9.90
N LYS A 59 12.53 -0.16 -10.65
CA LYS A 59 12.52 -1.04 -11.85
C LYS A 59 12.22 -2.49 -11.48
N GLU A 60 12.79 -3.00 -10.40
CA GLU A 60 12.54 -4.38 -9.96
C GLU A 60 11.08 -4.58 -9.51
N VAL A 61 10.50 -3.62 -8.77
CA VAL A 61 9.08 -3.68 -8.39
C VAL A 61 8.18 -3.57 -9.62
N ALA A 62 8.46 -2.65 -10.53
CA ALA A 62 7.71 -2.49 -11.77
C ALA A 62 7.72 -3.79 -12.60
N LYS A 63 8.89 -4.43 -12.75
CA LYS A 63 9.02 -5.71 -13.43
C LYS A 63 8.19 -6.82 -12.78
N LEU A 64 8.16 -6.87 -11.45
CA LEU A 64 7.40 -7.88 -10.70
C LEU A 64 5.89 -7.81 -11.00
N VAL A 65 5.36 -6.59 -11.14
CA VAL A 65 3.92 -6.34 -11.38
C VAL A 65 3.59 -6.04 -12.85
N ASN A 66 4.57 -6.18 -13.75
CA ASN A 66 4.45 -5.88 -15.18
C ASN A 66 3.95 -4.46 -15.48
N ALA A 67 4.52 -3.48 -14.78
CA ALA A 67 4.21 -2.06 -14.90
C ALA A 67 5.41 -1.27 -15.47
N ASP A 68 5.16 -0.03 -15.92
CA ASP A 68 6.24 0.93 -16.20
C ASP A 68 6.82 1.44 -14.86
N PRO A 69 8.14 1.62 -14.72
CA PRO A 69 8.74 2.17 -13.50
C PRO A 69 8.13 3.51 -13.05
N ARG A 70 7.61 4.32 -13.96
CA ARG A 70 6.94 5.60 -13.67
C ARG A 70 5.57 5.42 -12.98
N GLU A 71 4.98 4.22 -13.04
CA GLU A 71 3.72 3.88 -12.36
C GLU A 71 3.95 3.47 -10.90
N ILE A 72 5.20 3.26 -10.48
CA ILE A 72 5.54 2.90 -9.10
C ILE A 72 5.74 4.15 -8.27
N ILE A 73 4.93 4.33 -7.25
CA ILE A 73 5.00 5.46 -6.32
C ILE A 73 5.37 4.94 -4.93
N TRP A 74 6.48 5.44 -4.39
CA TRP A 74 6.90 5.14 -3.03
C TRP A 74 6.10 5.95 -2.03
N THR A 75 5.59 5.29 -1.01
CA THR A 75 4.83 5.91 0.09
C THR A 75 5.39 5.43 1.43
N SER A 76 5.01 6.10 2.51
CA SER A 76 5.39 5.73 3.87
C SER A 76 4.70 4.45 4.37
N GLY A 77 3.67 3.95 3.67
CA GLY A 77 2.94 2.75 4.04
C GLY A 77 1.55 2.67 3.42
N ALA A 78 0.82 1.60 3.76
CA ALA A 78 -0.48 1.28 3.17
C ALA A 78 -1.52 2.39 3.36
N THR A 79 -1.53 3.09 4.49
CA THR A 79 -2.47 4.19 4.75
C THR A 79 -2.29 5.34 3.77
N GLU A 80 -1.05 5.75 3.52
CA GLU A 80 -0.76 6.79 2.52
C GLU A 80 -1.11 6.30 1.11
N SER A 81 -0.74 5.07 0.76
CA SER A 81 -1.06 4.47 -0.55
C SER A 81 -2.57 4.45 -0.81
N ASN A 82 -3.36 4.00 0.16
CA ASN A 82 -4.81 3.97 0.04
C ASN A 82 -5.42 5.37 -0.11
N ASN A 83 -4.95 6.34 0.67
CA ASN A 83 -5.41 7.72 0.53
C ASN A 83 -5.03 8.32 -0.83
N LEU A 84 -3.81 8.09 -1.29
CA LEU A 84 -3.34 8.56 -2.59
C LEU A 84 -4.16 7.96 -3.73
N ALA A 85 -4.39 6.64 -3.71
CA ALA A 85 -5.14 5.94 -4.74
C ALA A 85 -6.61 6.37 -4.74
N ILE A 86 -7.31 6.29 -3.61
CA ILE A 86 -8.74 6.54 -3.52
C ILE A 86 -9.04 8.01 -3.79
N LYS A 87 -8.42 8.92 -3.03
CA LYS A 87 -8.67 10.37 -3.17
C LYS A 87 -8.11 10.92 -4.49
N GLY A 88 -6.93 10.45 -4.89
CA GLY A 88 -6.30 10.89 -6.13
C GLY A 88 -7.10 10.49 -7.36
N ALA A 89 -7.49 9.21 -7.48
CA ALA A 89 -8.30 8.73 -8.59
C ALA A 89 -9.68 9.38 -8.61
N SER A 90 -10.35 9.46 -7.46
CA SER A 90 -11.67 10.09 -7.37
C SER A 90 -11.64 11.55 -7.82
N ASN A 91 -10.68 12.34 -7.34
CA ASN A 91 -10.55 13.74 -7.74
C ASN A 91 -10.18 13.91 -9.21
N PHE A 92 -9.26 13.09 -9.71
CA PHE A 92 -8.83 13.15 -11.12
C PHE A 92 -9.96 12.83 -12.09
N TYR A 93 -10.78 11.83 -11.76
CA TYR A 93 -11.91 11.39 -12.59
C TYR A 93 -13.27 11.99 -12.20
N SER A 94 -13.31 13.01 -11.34
CA SER A 94 -14.54 13.61 -10.81
C SER A 94 -15.52 14.13 -11.88
N SER A 95 -15.02 14.45 -13.08
CA SER A 95 -15.86 14.83 -14.22
C SER A 95 -16.48 13.65 -14.96
N LYS A 96 -16.00 12.41 -14.72
CA LYS A 96 -16.49 11.19 -15.37
C LYS A 96 -17.48 10.41 -14.50
N GLY A 97 -17.40 10.57 -13.20
CA GLY A 97 -18.30 9.92 -12.27
C GLY A 97 -17.93 10.20 -10.81
N LYS A 98 -18.88 9.96 -9.91
CA LYS A 98 -18.73 10.19 -8.47
C LYS A 98 -19.26 9.03 -7.65
N HIS A 99 -19.12 7.79 -8.12
CA HIS A 99 -19.54 6.61 -7.41
C HIS A 99 -18.32 5.74 -7.04
N ILE A 100 -18.26 5.30 -5.78
CA ILE A 100 -17.21 4.44 -5.25
C ILE A 100 -17.85 3.18 -4.70
N ILE A 101 -17.33 2.02 -5.07
CA ILE A 101 -17.75 0.72 -4.52
C ILE A 101 -16.61 0.19 -3.67
N THR A 102 -16.90 -0.24 -2.45
CA THR A 102 -15.94 -0.83 -1.53
C THR A 102 -16.56 -1.96 -0.72
N MET A 103 -15.73 -2.77 -0.06
CA MET A 103 -16.19 -3.79 0.88
C MET A 103 -16.34 -3.20 2.28
N ALA A 104 -17.37 -3.63 3.01
CA ALA A 104 -17.56 -3.22 4.40
C ALA A 104 -16.51 -3.77 5.37
N THR A 105 -15.75 -4.79 4.94
CA THR A 105 -14.68 -5.44 5.70
C THR A 105 -13.29 -4.91 5.41
N GLU A 106 -13.18 -3.84 4.61
CA GLU A 106 -11.91 -3.21 4.32
C GLU A 106 -11.20 -2.66 5.56
N HIS A 107 -9.90 -2.55 5.48
CA HIS A 107 -9.12 -1.89 6.54
C HIS A 107 -9.59 -0.45 6.76
N LYS A 108 -9.48 0.04 7.99
CA LYS A 108 -9.88 1.41 8.38
C LYS A 108 -9.31 2.49 7.45
N ALA A 109 -8.08 2.33 6.96
CA ALA A 109 -7.46 3.30 6.03
C ALA A 109 -8.19 3.43 4.69
N VAL A 110 -8.87 2.37 4.22
CA VAL A 110 -9.74 2.39 3.04
C VAL A 110 -11.08 3.01 3.39
N ILE A 111 -11.73 2.51 4.46
CA ILE A 111 -13.06 2.96 4.89
C ILE A 111 -13.06 4.49 5.17
N ASP A 112 -12.06 4.98 5.91
CA ASP A 112 -11.98 6.40 6.25
C ASP A 112 -11.72 7.27 5.00
N ALA A 113 -10.91 6.79 4.05
CA ALA A 113 -10.70 7.50 2.78
C ALA A 113 -11.99 7.57 1.95
N VAL A 114 -12.76 6.48 1.89
CA VAL A 114 -14.05 6.44 1.18
C VAL A 114 -15.08 7.36 1.86
N ARG A 115 -15.18 7.32 3.20
CA ARG A 115 -16.06 8.24 3.96
C ARG A 115 -15.71 9.71 3.78
N GLU A 116 -14.42 10.01 3.59
CA GLU A 116 -14.02 11.38 3.25
C GLU A 116 -14.55 11.78 1.88
N MET A 117 -14.51 10.86 0.90
CA MET A 117 -15.09 11.13 -0.43
C MET A 117 -16.60 11.32 -0.36
N GLU A 118 -17.33 10.60 0.52
CA GLU A 118 -18.76 10.86 0.78
C GLU A 118 -19.00 12.31 1.23
N ARG A 119 -18.18 12.80 2.18
CA ARG A 119 -18.28 14.21 2.64
C ARG A 119 -18.01 15.22 1.53
N LEU A 120 -17.24 14.84 0.52
CA LEU A 120 -16.94 15.63 -0.67
C LEU A 120 -17.99 15.46 -1.80
N GLY A 121 -19.09 14.76 -1.53
CA GLY A 121 -20.22 14.63 -2.44
C GLY A 121 -20.11 13.47 -3.44
N TYR A 122 -19.32 12.44 -3.10
CA TYR A 122 -19.34 11.17 -3.81
C TYR A 122 -20.41 10.26 -3.21
N GLU A 123 -21.03 9.43 -4.04
CA GLU A 123 -21.87 8.33 -3.59
C GLU A 123 -21.02 7.09 -3.36
N THR A 124 -21.34 6.30 -2.33
CA THR A 124 -20.60 5.10 -2.01
C THR A 124 -21.51 3.90 -1.82
N THR A 125 -21.08 2.77 -2.32
CA THR A 125 -21.72 1.47 -2.09
C THR A 125 -20.80 0.58 -1.29
N PHE A 126 -21.22 0.24 -0.07
CA PHE A 126 -20.53 -0.74 0.78
C PHE A 126 -21.12 -2.12 0.54
N LEU A 127 -20.34 -3.02 -0.04
CA LEU A 127 -20.72 -4.40 -0.22
C LEU A 127 -20.36 -5.21 1.04
N PHE A 128 -21.28 -6.06 1.46
CA PHE A 128 -21.04 -6.98 2.57
C PHE A 128 -20.64 -8.35 2.04
N PRO A 129 -19.66 -9.02 2.68
CA PRO A 129 -19.27 -10.36 2.29
C PRO A 129 -20.39 -11.37 2.60
N GLU A 130 -20.40 -12.45 1.88
CA GLU A 130 -21.21 -13.64 2.19
C GLU A 130 -20.72 -14.32 3.48
N PRO A 131 -21.48 -15.23 4.10
CA PRO A 131 -21.07 -15.91 5.33
C PRO A 131 -19.73 -16.67 5.24
N ASN A 132 -19.29 -17.00 4.03
CA ASN A 132 -17.98 -17.62 3.76
C ASN A 132 -16.84 -16.59 3.61
N GLY A 133 -17.11 -15.28 3.77
CA GLY A 133 -16.16 -14.20 3.65
C GLY A 133 -15.88 -13.73 2.23
N LEU A 134 -16.49 -14.32 1.21
CA LEU A 134 -16.28 -13.94 -0.20
C LEU A 134 -17.23 -12.83 -0.63
N ILE A 135 -16.81 -12.09 -1.67
CA ILE A 135 -17.68 -11.13 -2.34
C ILE A 135 -18.67 -11.85 -3.26
N ASP A 136 -19.93 -11.44 -3.24
CA ASP A 136 -20.90 -11.83 -4.25
C ASP A 136 -20.68 -11.00 -5.52
N ILE A 137 -20.20 -11.67 -6.57
CA ILE A 137 -19.88 -11.04 -7.85
C ILE A 137 -21.12 -10.46 -8.55
N GLU A 138 -22.30 -11.07 -8.37
CA GLU A 138 -23.51 -10.54 -8.97
C GLU A 138 -23.98 -9.27 -8.26
N LYS A 139 -23.85 -9.18 -6.94
CA LYS A 139 -24.08 -7.95 -6.18
C LYS A 139 -23.09 -6.84 -6.59
N PHE A 140 -21.82 -7.19 -6.79
CA PHE A 140 -20.83 -6.24 -7.28
C PHE A 140 -21.20 -5.71 -8.68
N LYS A 141 -21.55 -6.61 -9.61
CA LYS A 141 -21.99 -6.21 -10.96
C LYS A 141 -23.22 -5.31 -10.91
N ALA A 142 -24.19 -5.65 -10.05
CA ALA A 142 -25.42 -4.85 -9.88
C ALA A 142 -25.16 -3.44 -9.29
N ALA A 143 -24.06 -3.28 -8.56
CA ALA A 143 -23.63 -1.99 -8.01
C ALA A 143 -22.88 -1.11 -9.02
N LEU A 144 -22.43 -1.67 -10.17
CA LEU A 144 -21.76 -0.90 -11.21
C LEU A 144 -22.74 0.07 -11.88
N ARG A 145 -22.29 1.31 -12.05
CA ARG A 145 -23.04 2.41 -12.65
C ARG A 145 -22.27 2.99 -13.84
N PRO A 146 -22.94 3.72 -14.74
CA PRO A 146 -22.27 4.43 -15.85
C PRO A 146 -21.39 5.59 -15.41
N ASP A 147 -21.60 6.10 -14.17
CA ASP A 147 -20.93 7.26 -13.58
C ASP A 147 -19.95 6.88 -12.44
#